data_51e746986a645fa6994d41e7602b0fc8
#
_entry.id   51e746986a645fa6994d41e7602b0fc8
#
_cell.length_a   1.000
_cell.length_b   1.000
_cell.length_c   1.000
_cell.angle_alpha   90.00
_cell.angle_beta   90.00
_cell.angle_gamma   90.00
#
_symmetry.space_group_name_H-M   'P 1'
#
loop_
_entity.id
_entity.type
_entity.pdbx_description
1 polymer ?
#
loop_
_entity_poly.entity_id
_entity_poly.type
_entity_poly.pdbx_seq_one_letter_code
_entity_poly.pdbx_strand_id
1 'polypeptide(L)'
;VALAAAIVLEDHPGTTVVTDSLTSDGLRTFIEQDLGGKQLRYRRGYKNVIDKSIELNNSGVDSALAIETSGHAALKDNYFLDDGAYLATKIVIKAAKLRREGKTIEDLTADLHRPAESVEIRVPILLEDFHDYGEDVMAQLAAFAAGHENWSVEPENYEGVRINIPGGWFLLRLSVHDPILPLNIENDVAGTAAKVADEIAQFLTRFDKLDLSGFKK
;
A
#
# COMPACT_ATOMS: atom_id res chain seq x y z
N VAL A 1 8.56 -0.01 5.82
CA VAL A 1 7.36 0.50 6.52
C VAL A 1 7.23 -0.14 7.90
N ALA A 2 7.09 -1.47 8.02
CA ALA A 2 6.84 -2.17 9.30
C ALA A 2 7.86 -1.81 10.40
N LEU A 3 9.15 -1.84 10.08
CA LEU A 3 10.21 -1.48 11.03
C LEU A 3 10.07 -0.03 11.55
N ALA A 4 9.78 0.92 10.66
CA ALA A 4 9.58 2.31 11.05
C ALA A 4 8.34 2.46 11.94
N ALA A 5 7.24 1.76 11.60
CA ALA A 5 6.03 1.73 12.41
C ALA A 5 6.30 1.17 13.81
N ALA A 6 7.02 0.05 13.92
CA ALA A 6 7.38 -0.54 15.22
C ALA A 6 8.20 0.42 16.10
N ILE A 7 9.17 1.14 15.51
CA ILE A 7 9.98 2.12 16.23
C ILE A 7 9.15 3.33 16.68
N VAL A 8 8.28 3.84 15.83
CA VAL A 8 7.50 5.05 16.13
C VAL A 8 6.39 4.76 17.14
N LEU A 9 5.72 3.61 17.05
CA LEU A 9 4.64 3.23 17.95
C LEU A 9 5.10 2.97 19.38
N GLU A 10 6.39 2.69 19.62
CA GLU A 10 6.93 2.65 21.00
C GLU A 10 6.91 4.03 21.68
N ASP A 11 7.25 5.09 20.92
CA ASP A 11 7.29 6.46 21.43
C ASP A 11 5.88 7.12 21.37
N HIS A 12 5.02 6.68 20.44
CA HIS A 12 3.67 7.22 20.17
C HIS A 12 2.61 6.10 20.17
N PRO A 13 2.28 5.49 21.30
CA PRO A 13 1.29 4.41 21.38
C PRO A 13 -0.09 4.83 20.86
N GLY A 14 -0.71 4.00 20.02
CA GLY A 14 -2.05 4.24 19.48
C GLY A 14 -2.13 5.26 18.35
N THR A 15 -0.99 5.82 17.91
CA THR A 15 -0.92 6.77 16.80
C THR A 15 -1.36 6.16 15.47
N THR A 16 -1.79 7.00 14.54
CA THR A 16 -2.08 6.61 13.15
C THR A 16 -0.83 6.66 12.30
N VAL A 17 -0.51 5.58 11.61
CA VAL A 17 0.52 5.51 10.57
C VAL A 17 -0.16 5.69 9.22
N VAL A 18 0.16 6.78 8.52
CA VAL A 18 -0.31 7.00 7.14
C VAL A 18 0.64 6.32 6.18
N THR A 19 0.12 5.43 5.34
CA THR A 19 0.89 4.68 4.35
C THR A 19 0.35 4.88 2.94
N ASP A 20 1.13 4.50 1.93
CA ASP A 20 0.63 4.47 0.57
C ASP A 20 -0.36 3.31 0.34
N SER A 21 -1.02 3.32 -0.82
CA SER A 21 -2.07 2.38 -1.22
C SER A 21 -1.57 0.95 -1.44
N LEU A 22 -0.26 0.75 -1.64
CA LEU A 22 0.35 -0.54 -1.99
C LEU A 22 0.70 -1.41 -0.77
N THR A 23 0.45 -0.93 0.43
CA THR A 23 0.77 -1.69 1.64
C THR A 23 -0.12 -2.92 1.81
N SER A 24 0.48 -4.02 2.30
CA SER A 24 -0.17 -5.31 2.50
C SER A 24 -1.21 -5.31 3.62
N ASP A 25 -2.09 -6.30 3.64
CA ASP A 25 -3.01 -6.53 4.75
C ASP A 25 -2.26 -7.06 5.98
N GLY A 26 -1.18 -7.82 5.77
CA GLY A 26 -0.28 -8.23 6.85
C GLY A 26 0.33 -7.03 7.58
N LEU A 27 0.67 -5.95 6.87
CA LEU A 27 1.14 -4.72 7.51
C LEU A 27 0.03 -4.05 8.34
N ARG A 28 -1.22 -4.03 7.85
CA ARG A 28 -2.36 -3.49 8.62
C ARG A 28 -2.54 -4.28 9.92
N THR A 29 -2.59 -5.60 9.84
CA THR A 29 -2.70 -6.47 11.00
C THR A 29 -1.58 -6.21 11.99
N PHE A 30 -0.34 -6.13 11.51
CA PHE A 30 0.84 -5.87 12.34
C PHE A 30 0.73 -4.52 13.08
N ILE A 31 0.41 -3.44 12.37
CA ILE A 31 0.26 -2.10 13.00
C ILE A 31 -0.90 -2.08 14.01
N GLU A 32 -2.04 -2.68 13.68
CA GLU A 32 -3.25 -2.53 14.47
C GLU A 32 -3.35 -3.54 15.61
N GLN A 33 -2.96 -4.80 15.38
CA GLN A 33 -3.12 -5.88 16.37
C GLN A 33 -1.85 -6.12 17.18
N ASP A 34 -0.68 -6.11 16.53
CA ASP A 34 0.57 -6.43 17.23
C ASP A 34 1.20 -5.20 17.87
N LEU A 35 1.15 -4.03 17.21
CA LEU A 35 1.73 -2.78 17.71
C LEU A 35 0.70 -1.86 18.41
N GLY A 36 -0.59 -2.13 18.31
CA GLY A 36 -1.66 -1.33 18.94
C GLY A 36 -1.83 0.07 18.36
N GLY A 37 -1.38 0.31 17.13
CA GLY A 37 -1.56 1.55 16.39
C GLY A 37 -2.82 1.54 15.52
N LYS A 38 -2.86 2.46 14.56
CA LYS A 38 -3.87 2.51 13.50
C LYS A 38 -3.19 2.70 12.17
N GLN A 39 -3.70 2.08 11.09
CA GLN A 39 -3.20 2.33 9.74
C GLN A 39 -4.24 3.08 8.91
N LEU A 40 -3.81 4.13 8.23
CA LEU A 40 -4.56 4.76 7.14
C LEU A 40 -3.80 4.57 5.84
N ARG A 41 -4.32 3.74 4.93
CA ARG A 41 -3.83 3.67 3.55
C ARG A 41 -4.34 4.87 2.78
N TYR A 42 -3.43 5.61 2.12
CA TYR A 42 -3.78 6.80 1.36
C TYR A 42 -3.18 6.75 -0.04
N ARG A 43 -3.39 7.78 -0.82
CA ARG A 43 -2.83 7.86 -2.18
C ARG A 43 -1.32 7.78 -2.15
N ARG A 44 -0.75 7.07 -3.12
CA ARG A 44 0.68 7.04 -3.35
C ARG A 44 1.24 8.43 -3.69
N GLY A 45 2.50 8.67 -3.32
CA GLY A 45 3.22 9.93 -3.45
C GLY A 45 3.57 10.49 -2.07
N TYR A 46 4.87 10.70 -1.82
CA TYR A 46 5.37 11.12 -0.52
C TYR A 46 4.62 12.35 0.03
N LYS A 47 4.34 13.32 -0.85
CA LYS A 47 3.57 14.51 -0.46
C LYS A 47 2.15 14.15 -0.01
N ASN A 48 1.49 13.22 -0.68
CA ASN A 48 0.12 12.82 -0.33
C ASN A 48 0.04 12.22 1.08
N VAL A 49 0.94 11.27 1.40
CA VAL A 49 0.94 10.63 2.73
C VAL A 49 1.36 11.60 3.84
N ILE A 50 2.30 12.51 3.56
CA ILE A 50 2.75 13.53 4.51
C ILE A 50 1.64 14.53 4.77
N ASP A 51 1.06 15.12 3.74
CA ASP A 51 -0.03 16.10 3.85
C ASP A 51 -1.23 15.48 4.60
N LYS A 52 -1.55 14.21 4.36
CA LYS A 52 -2.62 13.50 5.06
C LYS A 52 -2.33 13.31 6.55
N SER A 53 -1.09 12.99 6.91
CA SER A 53 -0.68 12.90 8.31
C SER A 53 -0.78 14.24 9.03
N ILE A 54 -0.37 15.33 8.36
CA ILE A 54 -0.52 16.71 8.88
C ILE A 54 -2.00 17.08 9.04
N GLU A 55 -2.84 16.77 8.05
CA GLU A 55 -4.30 16.99 8.11
C GLU A 55 -4.95 16.28 9.30
N LEU A 56 -4.60 15.01 9.55
CA LEU A 56 -5.07 14.25 10.70
C LEU A 56 -4.73 14.96 12.02
N ASN A 57 -3.47 15.37 12.19
CA ASN A 57 -3.05 16.10 13.40
C ASN A 57 -3.81 17.43 13.57
N ASN A 58 -4.03 18.16 12.49
CA ASN A 58 -4.79 19.42 12.53
C ASN A 58 -6.27 19.19 12.88
N SER A 59 -6.81 18.00 12.60
CA SER A 59 -8.19 17.61 12.95
C SER A 59 -8.31 16.93 14.32
N GLY A 60 -7.20 16.83 15.07
CA GLY A 60 -7.18 16.24 16.42
C GLY A 60 -6.98 14.72 16.43
N VAL A 61 -6.67 14.09 15.30
CA VAL A 61 -6.29 12.69 15.20
C VAL A 61 -4.77 12.57 15.21
N ASP A 62 -4.20 11.92 16.23
CA ASP A 62 -2.76 11.77 16.31
C ASP A 62 -2.22 10.90 15.17
N SER A 63 -1.26 11.41 14.43
CA SER A 63 -0.53 10.71 13.37
C SER A 63 0.95 11.07 13.46
N ALA A 64 1.79 10.12 13.87
CA ALA A 64 3.20 10.37 14.15
C ALA A 64 4.13 9.96 13.00
N LEU A 65 3.64 9.17 12.04
CA LEU A 65 4.41 8.66 10.92
C LEU A 65 3.60 8.67 9.62
N ALA A 66 4.16 9.29 8.59
CA ALA A 66 3.77 9.12 7.20
C ALA A 66 4.91 8.41 6.47
N ILE A 67 4.61 7.28 5.79
CA ILE A 67 5.66 6.48 5.14
C ILE A 67 5.13 5.73 3.92
N GLU A 68 5.91 5.73 2.84
CA GLU A 68 5.63 4.96 1.64
C GLU A 68 6.44 3.65 1.56
N THR A 69 5.96 2.73 0.74
CA THR A 69 6.70 1.50 0.36
C THR A 69 8.03 1.81 -0.33
N SER A 70 8.16 2.98 -0.98
CA SER A 70 9.41 3.49 -1.56
C SER A 70 10.48 3.89 -0.55
N GLY A 71 10.10 4.08 0.73
CA GLY A 71 11.00 4.48 1.82
C GLY A 71 10.99 5.98 2.14
N HIS A 72 10.27 6.82 1.37
CA HIS A 72 10.01 8.20 1.78
C HIS A 72 9.25 8.19 3.10
N ALA A 73 9.74 8.95 4.09
CA ALA A 73 9.16 8.93 5.43
C ALA A 73 9.30 10.29 6.12
N ALA A 74 8.22 10.71 6.76
CA ALA A 74 8.15 11.92 7.55
C ALA A 74 7.57 11.62 8.94
N LEU A 75 8.26 12.11 9.97
CA LEU A 75 7.89 11.91 11.35
C LEU A 75 7.41 13.23 11.98
N LYS A 76 6.39 13.15 12.81
CA LYS A 76 5.88 14.28 13.59
C LYS A 76 6.99 14.95 14.41
N ASP A 77 7.86 14.15 15.04
CA ASP A 77 8.99 14.62 15.83
C ASP A 77 10.04 15.41 15.01
N ASN A 78 10.04 15.23 13.69
CA ASN A 78 10.90 15.96 12.75
C ASN A 78 10.08 16.90 11.84
N TYR A 79 9.02 17.50 12.38
CA TYR A 79 8.18 18.50 11.70
C TYR A 79 7.61 18.04 10.36
N PHE A 80 7.40 16.74 10.18
CA PHE A 80 6.96 16.12 8.93
C PHE A 80 7.86 16.40 7.71
N LEU A 81 9.15 16.63 7.95
CA LEU A 81 10.13 16.65 6.88
C LEU A 81 10.32 15.24 6.31
N ASP A 82 10.34 15.12 4.99
CA ASP A 82 10.74 13.89 4.31
C ASP A 82 12.25 13.73 4.48
N ASP A 83 12.67 12.97 5.51
CA ASP A 83 14.05 12.93 5.97
C ASP A 83 14.51 11.49 6.27
N GLY A 84 15.09 10.87 5.23
CA GLY A 84 15.66 9.52 5.34
C GLY A 84 16.84 9.44 6.32
N ALA A 85 17.59 10.51 6.54
CA ALA A 85 18.71 10.52 7.49
C ALA A 85 18.19 10.49 8.93
N TYR A 86 17.12 11.22 9.23
CA TYR A 86 16.47 11.17 10.53
C TYR A 86 15.92 9.78 10.84
N LEU A 87 15.20 9.17 9.89
CA LEU A 87 14.69 7.82 10.03
C LEU A 87 15.83 6.80 10.23
N ALA A 88 16.89 6.88 9.42
CA ALA A 88 18.07 6.00 9.55
C ALA A 88 18.70 6.14 10.94
N THR A 89 18.79 7.35 11.47
CA THR A 89 19.33 7.61 12.81
C THR A 89 18.48 6.94 13.89
N LYS A 90 17.14 7.06 13.82
CA LYS A 90 16.22 6.36 14.74
C LYS A 90 16.41 4.83 14.66
N ILE A 91 16.55 4.26 13.47
CA ILE A 91 16.80 2.82 13.27
C ILE A 91 18.14 2.40 13.93
N VAL A 92 19.21 3.13 13.72
CA VAL A 92 20.53 2.83 14.30
C VAL A 92 20.48 2.90 15.83
N ILE A 93 19.84 3.93 16.39
CA ILE A 93 19.68 4.04 17.84
C ILE A 93 18.88 2.86 18.39
N LYS A 94 17.79 2.47 17.73
CA LYS A 94 16.99 1.32 18.14
C LYS A 94 17.79 0.01 18.06
N ALA A 95 18.51 -0.21 16.97
CA ALA A 95 19.40 -1.38 16.83
C ALA A 95 20.44 -1.46 17.95
N ALA A 96 21.04 -0.34 18.34
CA ALA A 96 22.00 -0.29 19.42
C ALA A 96 21.37 -0.60 20.80
N LYS A 97 20.13 -0.16 21.05
CA LYS A 97 19.37 -0.51 22.27
C LYS A 97 19.07 -2.01 22.31
N LEU A 98 18.50 -2.57 21.24
CA LEU A 98 18.17 -3.99 21.13
C LEU A 98 19.39 -4.89 21.33
N ARG A 99 20.54 -4.52 20.76
CA ARG A 99 21.77 -5.28 20.92
C ARG A 99 22.22 -5.40 22.39
N ARG A 100 21.98 -4.38 23.22
CA ARG A 100 22.24 -4.42 24.66
C ARG A 100 21.33 -5.38 25.39
N GLU A 101 20.16 -5.66 24.83
CA GLU A 101 19.18 -6.61 25.34
C GLU A 101 19.34 -8.02 24.75
N GLY A 102 20.38 -8.25 23.93
CA GLY A 102 20.59 -9.51 23.22
C GLY A 102 19.62 -9.77 22.06
N LYS A 103 18.95 -8.72 21.58
CA LYS A 103 17.99 -8.75 20.48
C LYS A 103 18.58 -8.13 19.21
N THR A 104 17.88 -8.34 18.10
CA THR A 104 18.21 -7.79 16.79
C THR A 104 17.09 -6.88 16.26
N ILE A 105 17.34 -6.18 15.16
CA ILE A 105 16.33 -5.31 14.55
C ILE A 105 15.20 -6.12 13.90
N GLU A 106 15.50 -7.34 13.46
CA GLU A 106 14.56 -8.29 12.87
C GLU A 106 13.49 -8.72 13.88
N ASP A 107 13.83 -8.79 15.17
CA ASP A 107 12.88 -9.15 16.23
C ASP A 107 11.70 -8.18 16.31
N LEU A 108 11.89 -6.92 15.88
CA LEU A 108 10.80 -5.93 15.85
C LEU A 108 9.70 -6.22 14.80
N THR A 109 9.99 -7.05 13.84
CA THR A 109 9.08 -7.39 12.74
C THR A 109 8.88 -8.89 12.60
N ALA A 110 9.17 -9.65 13.67
CA ALA A 110 9.08 -11.11 13.64
C ALA A 110 7.65 -11.61 13.38
N ASP A 111 6.65 -10.90 13.90
CA ASP A 111 5.23 -11.26 13.78
C ASP A 111 4.59 -10.71 12.50
N LEU A 112 5.34 -9.97 11.67
CA LEU A 112 4.84 -9.43 10.40
C LEU A 112 4.51 -10.55 9.42
N HIS A 113 3.22 -10.74 9.17
CA HIS A 113 2.77 -11.66 8.13
C HIS A 113 3.16 -11.15 6.74
N ARG A 114 3.74 -12.02 5.91
CA ARG A 114 4.12 -11.73 4.52
C ARG A 114 3.28 -12.59 3.58
N PRO A 115 2.72 -11.99 2.51
CA PRO A 115 1.99 -12.77 1.52
C PRO A 115 2.90 -13.80 0.85
N ALA A 116 2.34 -14.93 0.40
CA ALA A 116 3.06 -15.93 -0.37
C ALA A 116 3.40 -15.42 -1.77
N GLU A 117 2.59 -14.52 -2.32
CA GLU A 117 2.77 -13.93 -3.64
C GLU A 117 2.52 -12.42 -3.60
N SER A 118 3.38 -11.66 -4.31
CA SER A 118 3.21 -10.24 -4.58
C SER A 118 3.66 -9.97 -6.01
N VAL A 119 2.74 -9.52 -6.87
CA VAL A 119 2.95 -9.37 -8.30
C VAL A 119 2.53 -7.98 -8.75
N GLU A 120 3.32 -7.34 -9.60
CA GLU A 120 2.94 -6.12 -10.33
C GLU A 120 2.91 -6.39 -11.83
N ILE A 121 1.78 -6.06 -12.47
CA ILE A 121 1.59 -6.08 -13.92
C ILE A 121 1.30 -4.66 -14.37
N ARG A 122 2.02 -4.19 -15.38
CA ARG A 122 1.80 -2.85 -15.95
C ARG A 122 1.03 -2.98 -17.25
N VAL A 123 -0.12 -2.31 -17.33
CA VAL A 123 -0.99 -2.32 -18.49
C VAL A 123 -0.91 -0.96 -19.19
N PRO A 124 -0.18 -0.82 -20.30
CA PRO A 124 -0.12 0.44 -21.04
C PRO A 124 -1.47 0.82 -21.65
N ILE A 125 -1.77 2.12 -21.61
CA ILE A 125 -2.89 2.74 -22.31
C ILE A 125 -2.36 3.34 -23.61
N LEU A 126 -2.92 2.96 -24.75
CA LEU A 126 -2.49 3.35 -26.08
C LEU A 126 -3.13 4.68 -26.54
N LEU A 127 -3.22 5.66 -25.62
CA LEU A 127 -3.79 6.99 -25.86
C LEU A 127 -2.88 8.04 -25.22
N GLU A 128 -2.74 9.21 -25.86
CA GLU A 128 -2.06 10.37 -25.29
C GLU A 128 -2.87 11.00 -24.16
N ASP A 129 -4.16 11.23 -24.39
CA ASP A 129 -5.10 11.64 -23.34
C ASP A 129 -5.75 10.40 -22.73
N PHE A 130 -5.12 9.91 -21.67
CA PHE A 130 -5.43 8.61 -21.09
C PHE A 130 -6.27 8.69 -19.81
N HIS A 131 -6.45 9.87 -19.23
CA HIS A 131 -7.07 9.99 -17.90
C HIS A 131 -8.51 9.53 -17.87
N ASP A 132 -9.38 10.09 -18.71
CA ASP A 132 -10.81 9.75 -18.74
C ASP A 132 -11.01 8.26 -19.11
N TYR A 133 -10.19 7.75 -20.01
CA TYR A 133 -10.22 6.34 -20.38
C TYR A 133 -9.80 5.42 -19.23
N GLY A 134 -8.74 5.77 -18.52
CA GLY A 134 -8.27 5.01 -17.35
C GLY A 134 -9.29 5.02 -16.21
N GLU A 135 -9.93 6.17 -15.95
CA GLU A 135 -11.01 6.28 -14.96
C GLU A 135 -12.23 5.42 -15.34
N ASP A 136 -12.61 5.38 -16.63
CA ASP A 136 -13.70 4.52 -17.10
C ASP A 136 -13.37 3.04 -16.92
N VAL A 137 -12.14 2.61 -17.23
CA VAL A 137 -11.67 1.24 -16.99
C VAL A 137 -11.82 0.88 -15.52
N MET A 138 -11.38 1.75 -14.62
CA MET A 138 -11.45 1.52 -13.17
C MET A 138 -12.89 1.47 -12.67
N ALA A 139 -13.76 2.37 -13.14
CA ALA A 139 -15.19 2.37 -12.78
C ALA A 139 -15.88 1.07 -13.21
N GLN A 140 -15.59 0.58 -14.43
CA GLN A 140 -16.14 -0.68 -14.91
C GLN A 140 -15.58 -1.89 -14.17
N LEU A 141 -14.30 -1.86 -13.73
CA LEU A 141 -13.72 -2.92 -12.89
C LEU A 141 -14.41 -2.96 -11.51
N ALA A 142 -14.66 -1.81 -10.90
CA ALA A 142 -15.39 -1.76 -9.63
C ALA A 142 -16.81 -2.36 -9.76
N ALA A 143 -17.52 -2.05 -10.84
CA ALA A 143 -18.83 -2.63 -11.11
C ALA A 143 -18.77 -4.15 -11.39
N PHE A 144 -17.74 -4.60 -12.11
CA PHE A 144 -17.49 -6.03 -12.34
C PHE A 144 -17.22 -6.77 -11.03
N ALA A 145 -16.34 -6.22 -10.19
CA ALA A 145 -16.00 -6.80 -8.89
C ALA A 145 -17.21 -6.87 -7.94
N ALA A 146 -18.08 -5.86 -7.96
CA ALA A 146 -19.30 -5.84 -7.14
C ALA A 146 -20.30 -6.96 -7.53
N GLY A 147 -20.24 -7.48 -8.76
CA GLY A 147 -21.01 -8.64 -9.22
C GLY A 147 -20.34 -9.98 -9.00
N HIS A 148 -19.11 -10.01 -8.51
CA HIS A 148 -18.35 -11.23 -8.29
C HIS A 148 -18.64 -11.82 -6.90
N GLU A 149 -18.91 -13.14 -6.82
CA GLU A 149 -19.37 -13.81 -5.59
C GLU A 149 -18.39 -13.68 -4.40
N ASN A 150 -17.07 -13.70 -4.69
CA ASN A 150 -16.02 -13.76 -3.67
C ASN A 150 -15.14 -12.51 -3.63
N TRP A 151 -15.53 -11.44 -4.31
CA TRP A 151 -14.79 -10.18 -4.35
C TRP A 151 -15.56 -9.06 -3.67
N SER A 152 -14.86 -8.15 -3.06
CA SER A 152 -15.48 -6.94 -2.49
C SER A 152 -14.59 -5.72 -2.67
N VAL A 153 -15.19 -4.61 -3.07
CA VAL A 153 -14.46 -3.33 -3.14
C VAL A 153 -14.09 -2.88 -1.74
N GLU A 154 -12.82 -2.50 -1.54
CA GLU A 154 -12.35 -1.93 -0.26
C GLU A 154 -13.12 -0.63 0.03
N PRO A 155 -13.84 -0.53 1.17
CA PRO A 155 -14.67 0.64 1.47
C PRO A 155 -13.84 1.89 1.76
N GLU A 156 -12.66 1.75 2.36
CA GLU A 156 -11.72 2.84 2.64
C GLU A 156 -10.60 2.86 1.59
N ASN A 157 -10.97 3.24 0.37
CA ASN A 157 -10.05 3.30 -0.76
C ASN A 157 -9.90 4.74 -1.27
N TYR A 158 -8.67 5.23 -1.36
CA TYR A 158 -8.34 6.60 -1.76
C TYR A 158 -7.62 6.67 -3.11
N GLU A 159 -7.26 5.55 -3.70
CA GLU A 159 -6.56 5.49 -4.99
C GLU A 159 -6.96 4.24 -5.79
N GLY A 160 -7.34 4.45 -7.04
CA GLY A 160 -7.70 3.37 -7.95
C GLY A 160 -8.89 2.53 -7.44
N VAL A 161 -8.87 1.25 -7.75
CA VAL A 161 -9.87 0.28 -7.31
C VAL A 161 -9.16 -0.87 -6.59
N ARG A 162 -9.25 -0.90 -5.25
CA ARG A 162 -8.76 -1.99 -4.43
C ARG A 162 -9.89 -2.98 -4.18
N ILE A 163 -9.63 -4.24 -4.46
CA ILE A 163 -10.57 -5.34 -4.33
C ILE A 163 -10.00 -6.36 -3.36
N ASN A 164 -10.77 -6.69 -2.34
CA ASN A 164 -10.47 -7.80 -1.43
C ASN A 164 -10.94 -9.11 -2.08
N ILE A 165 -10.08 -10.12 -2.03
CA ILE A 165 -10.30 -11.45 -2.58
C ILE A 165 -9.97 -12.50 -1.51
N PRO A 166 -10.38 -13.76 -1.65
CA PRO A 166 -9.99 -14.79 -0.70
C PRO A 166 -8.48 -14.92 -0.55
N GLY A 167 -7.98 -14.68 0.66
CA GLY A 167 -6.56 -14.76 1.01
C GLY A 167 -5.70 -13.60 0.52
N GLY A 168 -6.30 -12.48 0.08
CA GLY A 168 -5.50 -11.33 -0.36
C GLY A 168 -6.31 -10.22 -1.02
N TRP A 169 -5.66 -9.49 -1.88
CA TRP A 169 -6.23 -8.33 -2.56
C TRP A 169 -5.56 -8.08 -3.91
N PHE A 170 -6.22 -7.28 -4.74
CA PHE A 170 -5.57 -6.61 -5.87
C PHE A 170 -5.97 -5.14 -5.94
N LEU A 171 -5.13 -4.34 -6.56
CA LEU A 171 -5.34 -2.91 -6.79
C LEU A 171 -5.02 -2.59 -8.25
N LEU A 172 -6.00 -2.10 -8.99
CA LEU A 172 -5.78 -1.44 -10.27
C LEU A 172 -5.84 0.07 -10.05
N ARG A 173 -4.83 0.80 -10.47
CA ARG A 173 -4.78 2.26 -10.34
C ARG A 173 -4.33 2.92 -11.64
N LEU A 174 -4.62 4.20 -11.80
CA LEU A 174 -4.09 5.01 -12.89
C LEU A 174 -2.79 5.66 -12.45
N SER A 175 -1.75 5.62 -13.27
CA SER A 175 -0.53 6.39 -13.03
C SER A 175 -0.81 7.88 -13.23
N VAL A 176 -0.18 8.73 -12.40
CA VAL A 176 -0.34 10.19 -12.48
C VAL A 176 0.35 10.78 -13.71
N HIS A 177 1.45 10.18 -14.14
CA HIS A 177 2.33 10.77 -15.15
C HIS A 177 2.41 9.97 -16.44
N ASP A 178 2.23 8.67 -16.37
CA ASP A 178 2.42 7.77 -17.49
C ASP A 178 1.09 7.14 -17.93
N PRO A 179 0.88 6.86 -19.22
CA PRO A 179 -0.32 6.22 -19.72
C PRO A 179 -0.32 4.72 -19.38
N ILE A 180 -0.38 4.38 -18.11
CA ILE A 180 -0.38 3.00 -17.63
C ILE A 180 -1.37 2.81 -16.47
N LEU A 181 -1.91 1.59 -16.39
CA LEU A 181 -2.66 1.07 -15.26
C LEU A 181 -1.80 -0.01 -14.57
N PRO A 182 -1.08 0.31 -13.48
CA PRO A 182 -0.43 -0.70 -12.66
C PRO A 182 -1.49 -1.54 -11.93
N LEU A 183 -1.39 -2.86 -12.06
CA LEU A 183 -2.14 -3.87 -11.33
C LEU A 183 -1.20 -4.52 -10.32
N ASN A 184 -1.51 -4.37 -9.04
CA ASN A 184 -0.79 -5.05 -7.96
C ASN A 184 -1.71 -6.13 -7.38
N ILE A 185 -1.17 -7.33 -7.16
CA ILE A 185 -1.90 -8.48 -6.61
C ILE A 185 -1.05 -9.07 -5.48
N GLU A 186 -1.64 -9.27 -4.31
CA GLU A 186 -1.05 -10.02 -3.22
C GLU A 186 -1.99 -11.15 -2.78
N ASN A 187 -1.42 -12.31 -2.46
CA ASN A 187 -2.19 -13.44 -1.92
C ASN A 187 -1.34 -14.33 -1.02
N ASP A 188 -1.99 -14.91 -0.02
CA ASP A 188 -1.39 -15.85 0.94
C ASP A 188 -1.29 -17.27 0.41
N VAL A 189 -1.92 -17.55 -0.74
CA VAL A 189 -1.94 -18.88 -1.37
C VAL A 189 -1.22 -18.82 -2.70
N ALA A 190 -0.12 -19.56 -2.80
CA ALA A 190 0.68 -19.64 -4.03
C ALA A 190 -0.15 -20.13 -5.24
N GLY A 191 0.08 -19.50 -6.41
CA GLY A 191 -0.65 -19.75 -7.65
C GLY A 191 -1.99 -19.03 -7.77
N THR A 192 -2.42 -18.28 -6.75
CA THR A 192 -3.66 -17.52 -6.80
C THR A 192 -3.49 -16.21 -7.58
N ALA A 193 -2.35 -15.54 -7.45
CA ALA A 193 -2.09 -14.30 -8.17
C ALA A 193 -2.18 -14.46 -9.70
N ALA A 194 -1.71 -15.60 -10.24
CA ALA A 194 -1.81 -15.89 -11.66
C ALA A 194 -3.28 -16.06 -12.11
N LYS A 195 -4.11 -16.74 -11.33
CA LYS A 195 -5.54 -16.93 -11.65
C LYS A 195 -6.30 -15.61 -11.63
N VAL A 196 -6.03 -14.77 -10.64
CA VAL A 196 -6.63 -13.43 -10.53
C VAL A 196 -6.16 -12.56 -11.70
N ALA A 197 -4.88 -12.61 -12.06
CA ALA A 197 -4.35 -11.89 -13.21
C ALA A 197 -5.02 -12.32 -14.52
N ASP A 198 -5.23 -13.64 -14.75
CA ASP A 198 -5.91 -14.16 -15.93
C ASP A 198 -7.37 -13.68 -16.00
N GLU A 199 -8.09 -13.65 -14.87
CA GLU A 199 -9.46 -13.16 -14.80
C GLU A 199 -9.56 -11.67 -15.09
N ILE A 200 -8.65 -10.87 -14.52
CA ILE A 200 -8.57 -9.43 -14.81
C ILE A 200 -8.17 -9.20 -16.28
N ALA A 201 -7.21 -9.96 -16.81
CA ALA A 201 -6.84 -9.86 -18.22
C ALA A 201 -8.04 -10.13 -19.13
N GLN A 202 -8.86 -11.16 -18.83
CA GLN A 202 -10.09 -11.45 -19.58
C GLN A 202 -11.09 -10.28 -19.48
N PHE A 203 -11.28 -9.69 -18.30
CA PHE A 203 -12.10 -8.50 -18.15
C PHE A 203 -11.59 -7.34 -19.02
N LEU A 204 -10.28 -7.09 -19.01
CA LEU A 204 -9.63 -5.98 -19.72
C LEU A 204 -9.65 -6.14 -21.25
N THR A 205 -9.93 -7.33 -21.81
CA THR A 205 -10.09 -7.51 -23.27
C THR A 205 -11.23 -6.69 -23.89
N ARG A 206 -12.13 -6.16 -23.06
CA ARG A 206 -13.24 -5.28 -23.49
C ARG A 206 -12.75 -3.89 -23.93
N PHE A 207 -11.52 -3.52 -23.60
CA PHE A 207 -10.95 -2.20 -23.79
C PHE A 207 -9.88 -2.23 -24.89
N ASP A 208 -10.19 -1.67 -26.04
CA ASP A 208 -9.40 -1.74 -27.27
C ASP A 208 -8.12 -0.90 -27.26
N LYS A 209 -7.97 0.00 -26.28
CA LYS A 209 -6.80 0.86 -26.11
C LYS A 209 -5.86 0.42 -24.99
N LEU A 210 -5.97 -0.83 -24.53
CA LEU A 210 -5.04 -1.41 -23.57
C LEU A 210 -4.07 -2.39 -24.24
N ASP A 211 -2.79 -2.33 -23.87
CA ASP A 211 -1.82 -3.36 -24.22
C ASP A 211 -1.77 -4.42 -23.09
N LEU A 212 -2.31 -5.60 -23.39
CA LEU A 212 -2.38 -6.72 -22.44
C LEU A 212 -1.19 -7.69 -22.56
N SER A 213 -0.15 -7.32 -23.28
CA SER A 213 1.04 -8.18 -23.48
C SER A 213 1.74 -8.52 -22.16
N GLY A 214 1.65 -7.67 -21.14
CA GLY A 214 2.21 -7.88 -19.81
C GLY A 214 1.65 -9.08 -19.04
N PHE A 215 0.48 -9.59 -19.42
CA PHE A 215 -0.15 -10.80 -18.82
C PHE A 215 0.36 -12.12 -19.41
N LYS A 216 1.12 -12.09 -20.50
CA LYS A 216 1.56 -13.27 -21.25
C LYS A 216 2.94 -13.78 -20.80
N LYS A 217 3.25 -13.76 -19.52
CA LYS A 217 4.55 -14.27 -19.02
C LYS A 217 4.41 -15.63 -18.40
#